data_22b588537fc90e67a244a59acf681a21
#
_entry.id   22b588537fc90e67a244a59acf681a21
#
_cell.length_a   1.000
_cell.length_b   1.000
_cell.length_c   1.000
_cell.angle_alpha   90.00
_cell.angle_beta   90.00
_cell.angle_gamma   90.00
#
_symmetry.space_group_name_H-M   'P 1'
#
loop_
_entity.id
_entity.type
_entity.pdbx_description
1 polymer ?
#
loop_
_entity_poly.entity_id
_entity_poly.type
_entity_poly.pdbx_seq_one_letter_code
_entity_poly.pdbx_strand_id
1 'polypeptide(L)'
;KRIEKKPNRTIMFIQFGTNDLKEYNVGDYSSLDAFNRRLMEIIDLAYKNKVNVVLCTPLAQPYYHNGVLIERLGAYAEAIRRVGQYKHVGVVDLEKATREWLSSMTEEEAAEYYVTFDVAKGEYQLNAAGAAKVASLAKQAILDIDSKKLKRIIRKK
;
A
#
# COMPACT_ATOMS: atom_id res chain seq x y z
N LYS A 1 0.17 -19.09 -14.87
CA LYS A 1 0.81 -20.44 -14.81
C LYS A 1 1.25 -20.85 -13.40
N ARG A 2 1.85 -19.96 -12.60
CA ARG A 2 2.34 -20.28 -11.24
C ARG A 2 1.19 -20.45 -10.24
N ILE A 3 0.10 -19.70 -10.41
CA ILE A 3 -1.12 -19.79 -9.60
C ILE A 3 -1.81 -21.13 -9.82
N GLU A 4 -1.93 -21.56 -11.08
CA GLU A 4 -2.55 -22.84 -11.45
C GLU A 4 -1.78 -24.06 -10.92
N LYS A 5 -0.43 -23.97 -10.87
CA LYS A 5 0.41 -25.08 -10.39
C LYS A 5 0.40 -25.28 -8.87
N LYS A 6 0.17 -24.20 -8.08
CA LYS A 6 0.20 -24.26 -6.60
C LYS A 6 -0.86 -23.34 -6.00
N PRO A 7 -2.16 -23.58 -6.26
CA PRO A 7 -3.21 -22.72 -5.75
C PRO A 7 -3.06 -22.58 -4.24
N ASN A 8 -3.49 -22.73 -3.32
CA ASN A 8 -3.41 -22.63 -1.86
C ASN A 8 -2.04 -22.24 -1.23
N ARG A 9 -0.96 -22.18 -2.02
CA ARG A 9 0.38 -21.72 -1.58
C ARG A 9 0.76 -20.37 -2.17
N THR A 10 -0.07 -19.82 -3.06
CA THR A 10 0.14 -18.51 -3.66
C THR A 10 -0.47 -17.44 -2.76
N ILE A 11 0.29 -16.39 -2.51
CA ILE A 11 -0.19 -15.16 -1.88
C ILE A 11 -0.07 -14.06 -2.92
N MET A 12 -1.14 -13.31 -3.11
CA MET A 12 -1.18 -12.11 -3.93
C MET A 12 -1.20 -10.89 -3.01
N PHE A 13 -0.17 -10.06 -3.11
CA PHE A 13 -0.15 -8.75 -2.50
C PHE A 13 -0.74 -7.75 -3.48
N ILE A 14 -1.71 -6.96 -3.02
CA ILE A 14 -2.40 -5.96 -3.84
C ILE A 14 -2.17 -4.59 -3.21
N GLN A 15 -1.57 -3.69 -3.98
CA GLN A 15 -1.37 -2.28 -3.60
C GLN A 15 -1.92 -1.39 -4.71
N PHE A 16 -2.99 -0.68 -4.43
CA PHE A 16 -3.62 0.31 -5.31
C PHE A 16 -3.91 1.58 -4.52
N GLY A 17 -4.39 2.62 -5.19
CA GLY A 17 -4.86 3.86 -4.57
C GLY A 17 -3.98 5.07 -4.87
N THR A 18 -2.70 4.89 -5.25
CA THR A 18 -1.81 6.03 -5.56
C THR A 18 -2.25 6.76 -6.82
N ASN A 19 -2.54 6.01 -7.89
CA ASN A 19 -2.93 6.58 -9.19
C ASN A 19 -4.43 6.87 -9.31
N ASP A 20 -5.21 6.49 -8.30
CA ASP A 20 -6.65 6.74 -8.26
C ASP A 20 -6.99 8.16 -7.76
N LEU A 21 -6.00 8.91 -7.28
CA LEU A 21 -6.19 10.28 -6.81
C LEU A 21 -6.54 11.18 -8.00
N LYS A 22 -7.67 11.91 -7.89
CA LYS A 22 -8.21 12.76 -8.96
C LYS A 22 -7.21 13.78 -9.51
N GLU A 23 -6.33 14.27 -8.65
CA GLU A 23 -5.32 15.27 -8.99
C GLU A 23 -4.27 14.74 -9.98
N TYR A 24 -4.04 13.43 -10.02
CA TYR A 24 -3.08 12.80 -10.92
C TYR A 24 -3.71 12.19 -12.15
N ASN A 25 -5.03 12.00 -12.15
CA ASN A 25 -5.71 11.21 -13.18
C ASN A 25 -7.05 11.83 -13.57
N VAL A 26 -6.99 12.99 -14.21
CA VAL A 26 -8.20 13.77 -14.58
C VAL A 26 -9.14 12.98 -15.52
N GLY A 27 -8.62 12.01 -16.29
CA GLY A 27 -9.41 11.17 -17.21
C GLY A 27 -9.92 9.85 -16.63
N ASP A 28 -9.20 9.27 -15.68
CA ASP A 28 -9.44 7.90 -15.17
C ASP A 28 -9.73 7.85 -13.65
N TYR A 29 -10.18 8.97 -13.10
CA TYR A 29 -10.56 9.05 -11.69
C TYR A 29 -11.58 7.98 -11.32
N SER A 30 -11.24 7.17 -10.34
CA SER A 30 -12.18 6.24 -9.71
C SER A 30 -12.74 6.84 -8.44
N SER A 31 -14.07 6.98 -8.35
CA SER A 31 -14.69 7.30 -7.06
C SER A 31 -14.33 6.23 -6.02
N LEU A 32 -14.33 6.59 -4.75
CA LEU A 32 -14.06 5.63 -3.66
C LEU A 32 -14.99 4.41 -3.71
N ASP A 33 -16.25 4.60 -4.12
CA ASP A 33 -17.19 3.48 -4.27
C ASP A 33 -16.82 2.56 -5.43
N ALA A 34 -16.38 3.10 -6.56
CA ALA A 34 -15.90 2.31 -7.69
C ALA A 34 -14.60 1.58 -7.32
N PHE A 35 -13.68 2.27 -6.64
CA PHE A 35 -12.45 1.69 -6.12
C PHE A 35 -12.73 0.50 -5.19
N ASN A 36 -13.59 0.69 -4.18
CA ASN A 36 -13.98 -0.37 -3.24
C ASN A 36 -14.58 -1.57 -3.94
N ARG A 37 -15.52 -1.34 -4.87
CA ARG A 37 -16.18 -2.41 -5.63
C ARG A 37 -15.17 -3.23 -6.44
N ARG A 38 -14.28 -2.57 -7.20
CA ARG A 38 -13.24 -3.24 -7.99
C ARG A 38 -12.27 -4.01 -7.12
N LEU A 39 -11.87 -3.45 -5.98
CA LEU A 39 -10.98 -4.14 -5.04
C LEU A 39 -11.63 -5.42 -4.49
N MET A 40 -12.91 -5.37 -4.13
CA MET A 40 -13.66 -6.54 -3.67
C MET A 40 -13.80 -7.60 -4.78
N GLU A 41 -14.07 -7.21 -6.02
CA GLU A 41 -14.14 -8.12 -7.18
C GLU A 41 -12.82 -8.86 -7.41
N ILE A 42 -11.67 -8.17 -7.27
CA ILE A 42 -10.34 -8.79 -7.39
C ILE A 42 -10.12 -9.81 -6.27
N ILE A 43 -10.52 -9.50 -5.05
CA ILE A 43 -10.42 -10.43 -3.91
C ILE A 43 -11.27 -11.68 -4.16
N ASP A 44 -12.51 -11.51 -4.61
CA ASP A 44 -13.41 -12.62 -4.89
C ASP A 44 -12.90 -13.51 -6.02
N LEU A 45 -12.34 -12.91 -7.06
CA LEU A 45 -11.69 -13.64 -8.16
C LEU A 45 -10.48 -14.43 -7.66
N ALA A 46 -9.65 -13.84 -6.81
CA ALA A 46 -8.50 -14.51 -6.20
C ALA A 46 -8.95 -15.72 -5.36
N TYR A 47 -9.98 -15.56 -4.54
CA TYR A 47 -10.52 -16.65 -3.71
C TYR A 47 -11.13 -17.77 -4.56
N LYS A 48 -11.86 -17.43 -5.64
CA LYS A 48 -12.37 -18.41 -6.61
C LYS A 48 -11.24 -19.28 -7.19
N ASN A 49 -10.06 -18.68 -7.36
CA ASN A 49 -8.86 -19.38 -7.84
C ASN A 49 -7.97 -19.92 -6.71
N LYS A 50 -8.46 -20.00 -5.48
CA LYS A 50 -7.74 -20.52 -4.31
C LYS A 50 -6.42 -19.79 -4.01
N VAL A 51 -6.36 -18.49 -4.33
CA VAL A 51 -5.24 -17.60 -4.05
C VAL A 51 -5.50 -16.86 -2.74
N ASN A 52 -4.51 -16.82 -1.85
CA ASN A 52 -4.60 -16.00 -0.65
C ASN A 52 -4.29 -14.55 -1.02
N VAL A 53 -5.01 -13.61 -0.43
CA VAL A 53 -4.83 -12.18 -0.67
C VAL A 53 -4.29 -11.50 0.58
N VAL A 54 -3.40 -10.54 0.37
CA VAL A 54 -2.98 -9.55 1.36
C VAL A 54 -3.12 -8.19 0.68
N LEU A 55 -3.85 -7.29 1.28
CA LEU A 55 -3.95 -5.92 0.82
C LEU A 55 -2.78 -5.10 1.38
N CYS A 56 -2.31 -4.14 0.61
CA CYS A 56 -1.35 -3.14 1.07
C CYS A 56 -1.97 -1.75 0.85
N THR A 57 -1.94 -0.90 1.85
CA THR A 57 -2.26 0.51 1.63
C THR A 57 -1.17 1.17 0.78
N PRO A 58 -1.46 2.24 0.03
CA PRO A 58 -0.43 3.00 -0.67
C PRO A 58 0.60 3.56 0.33
N LEU A 59 1.78 3.91 -0.15
CA LEU A 59 2.74 4.66 0.66
C LEU A 59 2.23 6.08 0.89
N ALA A 60 2.47 6.64 2.06
CA ALA A 60 2.28 8.08 2.25
C ALA A 60 3.20 8.84 1.29
N GLN A 61 2.70 9.94 0.75
CA GLN A 61 3.48 10.82 -0.13
C GLN A 61 4.20 11.87 0.71
N PRO A 62 5.47 12.20 0.38
CA PRO A 62 6.23 13.24 1.06
C PRO A 62 5.79 14.64 0.61
N TYR A 63 4.52 14.95 0.82
CA TYR A 63 3.93 16.25 0.47
C TYR A 63 3.85 17.12 1.72
N TYR A 64 4.72 18.13 1.80
CA TYR A 64 4.75 19.07 2.92
C TYR A 64 4.14 20.40 2.54
N HIS A 65 3.48 21.03 3.50
CA HIS A 65 2.99 22.41 3.40
C HIS A 65 3.31 23.13 4.71
N ASN A 66 4.07 24.21 4.63
CA ASN A 66 4.57 24.95 5.79
C ASN A 66 5.27 24.05 6.83
N GLY A 67 6.07 23.09 6.37
CA GLY A 67 6.81 22.15 7.22
C GLY A 67 5.96 21.02 7.84
N VAL A 68 4.69 20.92 7.48
CA VAL A 68 3.78 19.88 7.98
C VAL A 68 3.47 18.90 6.86
N LEU A 69 3.66 17.62 7.11
CA LEU A 69 3.29 16.54 6.17
C LEU A 69 1.77 16.50 6.00
N ILE A 70 1.32 16.66 4.77
CA ILE A 70 -0.11 16.62 4.40
C ILE A 70 -0.46 15.23 3.88
N GLU A 71 -1.47 14.65 4.48
CA GLU A 71 -2.00 13.36 4.09
C GLU A 71 -2.89 13.51 2.84
N ARG A 72 -2.55 12.80 1.75
CA ARG A 72 -3.26 12.88 0.45
C ARG A 72 -3.98 11.60 0.07
N LEU A 73 -3.51 10.45 0.52
CA LEU A 73 -4.00 9.13 0.13
C LEU A 73 -4.86 8.44 1.19
N GLY A 74 -5.14 9.12 2.31
CA GLY A 74 -5.83 8.54 3.46
C GLY A 74 -7.21 8.00 3.16
N ALA A 75 -7.95 8.64 2.28
CA ALA A 75 -9.26 8.15 1.87
C ALA A 75 -9.17 6.74 1.21
N TYR A 76 -8.16 6.53 0.35
CA TYR A 76 -7.91 5.23 -0.27
C TYR A 76 -7.31 4.22 0.71
N ALA A 77 -6.39 4.65 1.57
CA ALA A 77 -5.83 3.81 2.62
C ALA A 77 -6.93 3.32 3.58
N GLU A 78 -7.83 4.20 3.99
CA GLU A 78 -8.98 3.85 4.82
C GLU A 78 -9.96 2.92 4.10
N ALA A 79 -10.21 3.15 2.82
CA ALA A 79 -11.03 2.27 1.99
C ALA A 79 -10.45 0.83 1.95
N ILE A 80 -9.13 0.71 1.80
CA ILE A 80 -8.43 -0.59 1.82
C ILE A 80 -8.55 -1.26 3.20
N ARG A 81 -8.39 -0.52 4.30
CA ARG A 81 -8.57 -1.06 5.67
C ARG A 81 -9.97 -1.60 5.87
N ARG A 82 -11.01 -0.87 5.44
CA ARG A 82 -12.42 -1.28 5.53
C ARG A 82 -12.72 -2.51 4.67
N VAL A 83 -12.22 -2.55 3.44
CA VAL A 83 -12.36 -3.74 2.58
C VAL A 83 -11.65 -4.93 3.18
N GLY A 84 -10.45 -4.76 3.75
CA GLY A 84 -9.71 -5.79 4.45
C GLY A 84 -10.50 -6.37 5.63
N GLN A 85 -11.11 -5.50 6.44
CA GLN A 85 -11.97 -5.90 7.56
C GLN A 85 -13.21 -6.65 7.06
N TYR A 86 -13.91 -6.11 6.06
CA TYR A 86 -15.14 -6.70 5.52
C TYR A 86 -14.91 -8.07 4.87
N LYS A 87 -13.81 -8.22 4.11
CA LYS A 87 -13.46 -9.47 3.42
C LYS A 87 -12.61 -10.41 4.28
N HIS A 88 -12.30 -10.06 5.52
CA HIS A 88 -11.39 -10.81 6.41
C HIS A 88 -10.04 -11.10 5.77
N VAL A 89 -9.46 -10.10 5.10
CA VAL A 89 -8.17 -10.13 4.43
C VAL A 89 -7.15 -9.36 5.25
N GLY A 90 -5.93 -9.89 5.39
CA GLY A 90 -4.84 -9.19 6.05
C GLY A 90 -4.46 -7.90 5.31
N VAL A 91 -4.20 -6.84 6.05
CA VAL A 91 -3.78 -5.54 5.53
C VAL A 91 -2.39 -5.21 6.02
N VAL A 92 -1.46 -4.95 5.11
CA VAL A 92 -0.16 -4.33 5.37
C VAL A 92 -0.35 -2.83 5.30
N ASP A 93 -0.33 -2.17 6.44
CA ASP A 93 -0.62 -0.74 6.53
C ASP A 93 0.64 0.10 6.27
N LEU A 94 1.01 0.18 4.99
CA LEU A 94 2.19 0.94 4.55
C LEU A 94 1.98 2.45 4.66
N GLU A 95 0.75 2.93 4.44
CA GLU A 95 0.43 4.35 4.58
C GLU A 95 0.75 4.81 6.00
N LYS A 96 0.23 4.12 7.00
CA LYS A 96 0.49 4.47 8.41
C LYS A 96 1.99 4.45 8.72
N ALA A 97 2.69 3.37 8.36
CA ALA A 97 4.11 3.20 8.67
C ALA A 97 5.00 4.24 7.98
N THR A 98 4.71 4.56 6.71
CA THR A 98 5.49 5.56 5.97
C THR A 98 5.11 6.99 6.36
N ARG A 99 3.86 7.26 6.72
CA ARG A 99 3.44 8.55 7.25
C ARG A 99 4.10 8.86 8.59
N GLU A 100 4.15 7.89 9.51
CA GLU A 100 4.86 8.04 10.79
C GLU A 100 6.35 8.33 10.57
N TRP A 101 6.98 7.63 9.63
CA TRP A 101 8.37 7.87 9.27
C TRP A 101 8.58 9.27 8.67
N LEU A 102 7.79 9.66 7.66
CA LEU A 102 7.92 10.97 7.00
C LEU A 102 7.59 12.13 7.97
N SER A 103 6.64 11.94 8.89
CA SER A 103 6.29 12.96 9.89
C SER A 103 7.40 13.21 10.92
N SER A 104 8.41 12.34 11.00
CA SER A 104 9.54 12.49 11.92
C SER A 104 10.71 13.29 11.36
N MET A 105 10.58 13.87 10.15
CA MET A 105 11.64 14.56 9.44
C MET A 105 11.11 15.81 8.71
N THR A 106 12.02 16.68 8.33
CA THR A 106 11.72 17.84 7.48
C THR A 106 11.54 17.42 6.01
N GLU A 107 11.05 18.34 5.17
CA GLU A 107 10.94 18.11 3.72
C GLU A 107 12.30 17.85 3.09
N GLU A 108 13.33 18.58 3.49
CA GLU A 108 14.70 18.43 3.01
C GLU A 108 15.29 17.07 3.37
N GLU A 109 15.10 16.64 4.62
CA GLU A 109 15.54 15.31 5.07
C GLU A 109 14.79 14.20 4.34
N ALA A 110 13.48 14.38 4.08
CA ALA A 110 12.69 13.41 3.34
C ALA A 110 13.17 13.30 1.88
N ALA A 111 13.53 14.41 1.24
CA ALA A 111 13.99 14.43 -0.15
C ALA A 111 15.25 13.57 -0.37
N GLU A 112 16.10 13.39 0.64
CA GLU A 112 17.30 12.52 0.58
C GLU A 112 16.98 11.05 0.27
N TYR A 113 15.74 10.61 0.48
CA TYR A 113 15.29 9.24 0.22
C TYR A 113 14.67 9.03 -1.16
N TYR A 114 14.65 10.06 -2.01
CA TYR A 114 14.03 10.03 -3.32
C TYR A 114 15.01 10.38 -4.44
N VAL A 115 14.85 9.75 -5.59
CA VAL A 115 15.52 10.11 -6.84
C VAL A 115 14.77 11.26 -7.52
N THR A 116 13.42 11.17 -7.50
CA THR A 116 12.52 12.21 -7.98
C THR A 116 11.67 12.68 -6.82
N PHE A 117 11.67 13.99 -6.61
CA PHE A 117 10.88 14.64 -5.57
C PHE A 117 10.21 15.86 -6.19
N ASP A 118 9.16 15.66 -6.98
CA ASP A 118 8.44 16.72 -7.68
C ASP A 118 7.04 16.89 -7.08
N VAL A 119 6.94 17.83 -6.16
CA VAL A 119 5.69 18.14 -5.44
C VAL A 119 4.62 18.66 -6.41
N ALA A 120 5.02 19.45 -7.43
CA ALA A 120 4.09 20.06 -8.37
C ALA A 120 3.42 19.03 -9.28
N LYS A 121 4.16 17.97 -9.67
CA LYS A 121 3.64 16.86 -10.47
C LYS A 121 3.13 15.71 -9.62
N GLY A 122 3.43 15.70 -8.31
CA GLY A 122 3.14 14.57 -7.44
C GLY A 122 3.96 13.32 -7.77
N GLU A 123 5.15 13.50 -8.34
CA GLU A 123 6.05 12.42 -8.73
C GLU A 123 7.09 12.20 -7.63
N TYR A 124 7.03 11.05 -7.00
CA TYR A 124 7.95 10.65 -5.92
C TYR A 124 8.51 9.26 -6.21
N GLN A 125 9.80 9.20 -6.51
CA GLN A 125 10.49 7.94 -6.79
C GLN A 125 11.59 7.70 -5.76
N LEU A 126 11.47 6.63 -4.99
CA LEU A 126 12.46 6.24 -3.98
C LEU A 126 13.82 5.93 -4.61
N ASN A 127 14.89 6.40 -3.96
CA ASN A 127 16.24 5.92 -4.23
C ASN A 127 16.51 4.60 -3.46
N ALA A 128 17.73 4.09 -3.53
CA ALA A 128 18.11 2.83 -2.88
C ALA A 128 17.93 2.88 -1.34
N ALA A 129 18.25 4.00 -0.70
CA ALA A 129 18.09 4.19 0.75
C ALA A 129 16.60 4.23 1.14
N GLY A 130 15.80 4.99 0.39
CA GLY A 130 14.36 5.05 0.59
C GLY A 130 13.68 3.70 0.38
N ALA A 131 14.06 2.98 -0.68
CA ALA A 131 13.55 1.63 -0.95
C ALA A 131 13.91 0.65 0.18
N ALA A 132 15.13 0.69 0.71
CA ALA A 132 15.56 -0.14 1.83
C ALA A 132 14.76 0.20 3.11
N LYS A 133 14.52 1.49 3.37
CA LYS A 133 13.72 1.94 4.52
C LYS A 133 12.27 1.45 4.40
N VAL A 134 11.63 1.66 3.25
CA VAL A 134 10.26 1.18 3.01
C VAL A 134 10.17 -0.34 3.10
N ALA A 135 11.15 -1.08 2.60
CA ALA A 135 11.20 -2.55 2.73
C ALA A 135 11.27 -2.99 4.20
N SER A 136 12.03 -2.28 5.03
CA SER A 136 12.09 -2.54 6.48
C SER A 136 10.73 -2.29 7.16
N LEU A 137 10.08 -1.18 6.85
CA LEU A 137 8.75 -0.85 7.36
C LEU A 137 7.70 -1.87 6.91
N ALA A 138 7.74 -2.26 5.63
CA ALA A 138 6.85 -3.28 5.08
C ALA A 138 7.05 -4.64 5.77
N LYS A 139 8.29 -5.04 6.01
CA LYS A 139 8.60 -6.27 6.77
C LYS A 139 7.96 -6.25 8.15
N GLN A 140 8.10 -5.14 8.88
CA GLN A 140 7.48 -5.00 10.21
C GLN A 140 5.96 -5.06 10.12
N ALA A 141 5.35 -4.29 9.23
CA ALA A 141 3.91 -4.28 9.04
C ALA A 141 3.35 -5.67 8.64
N ILE A 142 4.09 -6.47 7.86
CA ILE A 142 3.72 -7.84 7.54
C ILE A 142 3.76 -8.75 8.78
N LEU A 143 4.74 -8.57 9.65
CA LEU A 143 4.85 -9.35 10.89
C LEU A 143 3.74 -9.01 11.89
N ASP A 144 3.24 -7.78 11.86
CA ASP A 144 2.17 -7.30 12.73
C ASP A 144 0.77 -7.76 12.28
N ILE A 145 0.63 -8.25 11.05
CA ILE A 145 -0.65 -8.81 10.59
C ILE A 145 -1.05 -9.99 11.48
N ASP A 146 -2.23 -9.90 12.08
CA ASP A 146 -2.79 -11.01 12.87
C ASP A 146 -3.37 -12.11 11.97
N SER A 147 -2.50 -12.74 11.20
CA SER A 147 -2.84 -13.90 10.36
C SER A 147 -1.90 -15.05 10.67
N LYS A 148 -2.38 -16.01 11.45
CA LYS A 148 -1.65 -17.26 11.73
C LYS A 148 -1.17 -17.95 10.44
N LYS A 149 -1.98 -17.86 9.37
CA LYS A 149 -1.68 -18.45 8.05
C LYS A 149 -0.52 -17.73 7.36
N LEU A 150 -0.50 -16.40 7.37
CA LEU A 150 0.56 -15.59 6.79
C LEU A 150 1.86 -15.76 7.58
N LYS A 151 1.80 -15.66 8.91
CA LYS A 151 2.95 -15.89 9.81
C LYS A 151 3.59 -17.27 9.58
N ARG A 152 2.78 -18.32 9.33
CA ARG A 152 3.29 -19.67 9.04
C ARG A 152 4.01 -19.77 7.69
N ILE A 153 3.58 -18.99 6.68
CA ILE A 153 4.19 -18.99 5.35
C ILE A 153 5.51 -18.21 5.36
N ILE A 154 5.56 -17.08 6.05
CA ILE A 154 6.74 -16.20 6.12
C ILE A 154 7.84 -16.78 7.01
N ARG A 155 7.49 -17.48 8.09
CA ARG A 155 8.46 -18.09 9.04
C ARG A 155 9.08 -19.39 8.56
N LYS A 156 8.66 -19.95 7.43
CA LYS A 156 9.22 -21.19 6.86
C LYS A 156 10.41 -20.97 5.93
N LYS A 157 11.27 -20.01 6.28
CA LYS A 157 12.63 -19.90 5.69
C LYS A 157 13.66 -20.11 6.76
#